data_b335468a879e0d7e71cfa7594981a3b2
#
_entry.id   b335468a879e0d7e71cfa7594981a3b2
#
_cell.length_a   1.000
_cell.length_b   1.000
_cell.length_c   1.000
_cell.angle_alpha   90.00
_cell.angle_beta   90.00
_cell.angle_gamma   90.00
#
_symmetry.space_group_name_H-M   'P 1'
#
loop_
_entity.id
_entity.type
_entity.pdbx_description
1 polymer ?
#
loop_
_entity_poly.entity_id
_entity_poly.type
_entity_poly.pdbx_seq_one_letter_code
_entity_poly.pdbx_strand_id
1 'polypeptide(L)'
;ILSDKVSALEYDMASEGNHVGNIADIRKVLQDNDIQFSDSLGKVEIKNLQSVSADIEAYYIIDGEYFDVSIGVKRHGVYAICPVMVKYDDINESVRFPLFWVKCRDIEPFINTWLTENPCNEREFVPLSIWLSAGKYRECSPEDLQNKKEG
;
A
#
# COMPACT_ATOMS: atom_id res chain seq x y z
N ILE A 1 -11.29 1.32 5.83
CA ILE A 1 -10.18 2.07 6.46
C ILE A 1 -10.12 3.52 6.00
N LEU A 2 -10.74 3.87 4.89
CA LEU A 2 -10.82 5.26 4.45
C LEU A 2 -11.99 5.95 5.17
N SER A 3 -11.67 6.58 6.31
CA SER A 3 -12.59 7.55 6.90
C SER A 3 -12.66 8.78 6.00
N ASP A 4 -13.71 9.61 6.12
CA ASP A 4 -13.89 10.86 5.36
C ASP A 4 -12.69 11.83 5.42
N LYS A 5 -11.67 11.50 6.22
CA LYS A 5 -10.46 12.31 6.43
C LYS A 5 -9.26 11.87 5.60
N VAL A 6 -9.33 10.73 4.92
CA VAL A 6 -8.22 10.22 4.11
C VAL A 6 -8.59 10.34 2.64
N SER A 7 -7.81 11.12 1.90
CA SER A 7 -7.95 11.25 0.46
C SER A 7 -7.09 10.22 -0.26
N ALA A 8 -7.71 9.47 -1.15
CA ALA A 8 -7.00 8.58 -2.06
C ALA A 8 -6.75 9.29 -3.40
N LEU A 9 -5.61 8.98 -4.02
CA LEU A 9 -5.25 9.48 -5.35
C LEU A 9 -5.20 8.32 -6.34
N GLU A 10 -5.61 8.59 -7.58
CA GLU A 10 -5.59 7.58 -8.64
C GLU A 10 -4.16 7.10 -8.91
N TYR A 11 -4.03 5.79 -9.19
CA TYR A 11 -2.84 5.26 -9.83
C TYR A 11 -2.96 5.51 -11.34
N ASP A 12 -2.16 6.41 -11.86
CA ASP A 12 -2.21 6.85 -13.26
C ASP A 12 -1.00 6.31 -14.05
N MET A 13 -1.23 5.31 -14.86
CA MET A 13 -0.21 4.72 -15.72
C MET A 13 0.35 5.70 -16.76
N ALA A 14 -0.44 6.69 -17.17
CA ALA A 14 -0.04 7.67 -18.18
C ALA A 14 0.78 8.83 -17.59
N SER A 15 0.76 9.00 -16.26
CA SER A 15 1.54 10.02 -15.58
C SER A 15 3.02 9.67 -15.58
N GLU A 16 3.85 10.63 -15.94
CA GLU A 16 5.30 10.49 -15.80
C GLU A 16 5.73 10.50 -14.33
N GLY A 17 6.78 9.76 -14.01
CA GLY A 17 7.34 9.70 -12.67
C GLY A 17 6.62 8.72 -11.76
N ASN A 18 5.99 9.22 -10.70
CA ASN A 18 5.43 8.39 -9.61
C ASN A 18 4.05 7.78 -9.90
N HIS A 19 3.47 8.00 -11.06
CA HIS A 19 2.14 7.50 -11.43
C HIS A 19 1.01 7.96 -10.48
N VAL A 20 1.11 9.16 -9.95
CA VAL A 20 0.08 9.77 -9.09
C VAL A 20 -0.85 10.62 -9.93
N GLY A 21 -2.13 10.28 -9.91
CA GLY A 21 -3.17 11.01 -10.61
C GLY A 21 -3.97 11.96 -9.70
N ASN A 22 -5.20 12.21 -10.09
CA ASN A 22 -6.15 13.07 -9.39
C ASN A 22 -6.75 12.33 -8.17
N ILE A 23 -7.69 13.00 -7.47
CA ILE A 23 -8.46 12.36 -6.40
C ILE A 23 -9.23 11.17 -6.97
N ALA A 24 -9.05 10.00 -6.38
CA ALA A 24 -9.69 8.77 -6.80
C ALA A 24 -11.16 8.72 -6.39
N ASP A 25 -12.00 8.23 -7.28
CA ASP A 25 -13.32 7.73 -6.92
C ASP A 25 -13.19 6.32 -6.37
N ILE A 26 -13.23 6.19 -5.05
CA ILE A 26 -13.04 4.91 -4.36
C ILE A 26 -14.08 3.88 -4.77
N ARG A 27 -15.34 4.27 -4.95
CA ARG A 27 -16.40 3.35 -5.37
C ARG A 27 -16.11 2.73 -6.73
N LYS A 28 -15.64 3.56 -7.65
CA LYS A 28 -15.24 3.09 -8.99
C LYS A 28 -14.02 2.15 -8.91
N VAL A 29 -13.01 2.50 -8.12
CA VAL A 29 -11.83 1.63 -7.92
C VAL A 29 -12.24 0.27 -7.37
N LEU A 30 -13.14 0.24 -6.38
CA LEU A 30 -13.63 -1.00 -5.80
C LEU A 30 -14.41 -1.83 -6.81
N GLN A 31 -15.30 -1.22 -7.59
CA GLN A 31 -16.07 -1.88 -8.64
C GLN A 31 -15.18 -2.45 -9.74
N ASP A 32 -14.22 -1.68 -10.22
CA ASP A 32 -13.31 -2.09 -11.31
C ASP A 32 -12.42 -3.26 -10.90
N ASN A 33 -12.24 -3.49 -9.61
CA ASN A 33 -11.43 -4.58 -9.06
C ASN A 33 -12.24 -5.71 -8.42
N ASP A 34 -13.55 -5.76 -8.68
CA ASP A 34 -14.46 -6.78 -8.15
C ASP A 34 -14.49 -6.87 -6.60
N ILE A 35 -14.23 -5.75 -5.95
CA ILE A 35 -14.31 -5.65 -4.50
C ILE A 35 -15.74 -5.34 -4.10
N GLN A 36 -16.33 -6.22 -3.30
CA GLN A 36 -17.69 -6.06 -2.80
C GLN A 36 -17.73 -5.08 -1.64
N PHE A 37 -18.62 -4.10 -1.71
CA PHE A 37 -18.78 -3.11 -0.66
C PHE A 37 -20.24 -2.72 -0.44
N SER A 38 -20.53 -2.20 0.73
CA SER A 38 -21.78 -1.50 1.05
C SER A 38 -21.52 0.00 1.15
N ASP A 39 -22.45 0.79 0.68
CA ASP A 39 -22.40 2.25 0.74
C ASP A 39 -23.69 2.75 1.43
N SER A 40 -23.56 3.05 2.71
CA SER A 40 -24.67 3.58 3.50
C SER A 40 -24.23 4.76 4.34
N LEU A 41 -25.05 5.82 4.34
CA LEU A 41 -24.79 7.05 5.11
C LEU A 41 -23.42 7.70 4.81
N GLY A 42 -23.00 7.63 3.54
CA GLY A 42 -21.69 8.16 3.09
C GLY A 42 -20.48 7.33 3.52
N LYS A 43 -20.71 6.18 4.15
CA LYS A 43 -19.65 5.27 4.59
C LYS A 43 -19.54 4.07 3.68
N VAL A 44 -18.34 3.83 3.16
CA VAL A 44 -18.01 2.65 2.34
C VAL A 44 -17.40 1.57 3.24
N GLU A 45 -17.95 0.37 3.19
CA GLU A 45 -17.47 -0.77 3.95
C GLU A 45 -17.26 -1.98 3.05
N ILE A 46 -16.06 -2.55 3.08
CA ILE A 46 -15.70 -3.70 2.25
C ILE A 46 -16.28 -4.97 2.86
N LYS A 47 -17.05 -5.71 2.07
CA LYS A 47 -17.73 -6.94 2.52
C LYS A 47 -16.83 -8.18 2.47
N ASN A 48 -15.96 -8.29 1.45
CA ASN A 48 -15.07 -9.44 1.26
C ASN A 48 -13.63 -9.13 1.68
N LEU A 49 -13.47 -8.48 2.84
CA LEU A 49 -12.17 -7.97 3.32
C LEU A 49 -11.07 -9.05 3.39
N GLN A 50 -11.41 -10.27 3.80
CA GLN A 50 -10.43 -11.36 3.89
C GLN A 50 -9.89 -11.77 2.52
N SER A 51 -10.75 -11.92 1.53
CA SER A 51 -10.31 -12.23 0.16
C SER A 51 -9.50 -11.10 -0.44
N VAL A 52 -9.93 -9.86 -0.26
CA VAL A 52 -9.20 -8.67 -0.76
C VAL A 52 -7.82 -8.57 -0.11
N SER A 53 -7.74 -8.76 1.21
CA SER A 53 -6.47 -8.72 1.94
C SER A 53 -5.52 -9.83 1.49
N ALA A 54 -6.04 -11.02 1.17
CA ALA A 54 -5.24 -12.13 0.65
C ALA A 54 -4.69 -11.85 -0.75
N ASP A 55 -5.42 -11.09 -1.56
CA ASP A 55 -5.00 -10.71 -2.92
C ASP A 55 -4.02 -9.53 -2.95
N ILE A 56 -3.91 -8.77 -1.87
CA ILE A 56 -2.90 -7.71 -1.75
C ILE A 56 -1.57 -8.34 -1.36
N GLU A 57 -0.72 -8.56 -2.34
CA GLU A 57 0.58 -9.20 -2.15
C GLU A 57 1.75 -8.22 -2.29
N ALA A 58 1.49 -7.01 -2.70
CA ALA A 58 2.51 -5.98 -2.92
C ALA A 58 2.01 -4.58 -2.57
N TYR A 59 2.95 -3.70 -2.32
CA TYR A 59 2.70 -2.27 -2.15
C TYR A 59 3.70 -1.50 -2.99
N TYR A 60 3.23 -0.52 -3.75
CA TYR A 60 4.12 0.48 -4.31
C TYR A 60 4.38 1.56 -3.28
N ILE A 61 5.59 2.04 -3.21
CA ILE A 61 6.05 3.00 -2.20
C ILE A 61 6.70 4.18 -2.91
N ILE A 62 6.29 5.38 -2.55
CA ILE A 62 6.99 6.62 -2.90
C ILE A 62 7.77 7.05 -1.67
N ASP A 63 9.08 7.04 -1.79
CA ASP A 63 9.99 7.41 -0.72
C ASP A 63 11.04 8.42 -1.18
N GLY A 64 11.80 8.91 -0.25
CA GLY A 64 12.91 9.80 -0.52
C GLY A 64 13.72 10.11 0.72
N GLU A 65 14.83 10.77 0.51
CA GLU A 65 15.66 11.28 1.58
C GLU A 65 15.48 12.79 1.71
N TYR A 66 15.48 13.28 2.93
CA TYR A 66 15.48 14.69 3.23
C TYR A 66 16.49 15.02 4.33
N PHE A 67 16.95 16.27 4.34
CA PHE A 67 17.85 16.75 5.36
C PHE A 67 17.06 17.46 6.45
N ASP A 68 17.14 16.94 7.66
CA ASP A 68 16.53 17.59 8.82
C ASP A 68 17.48 18.67 9.36
N VAL A 69 17.17 19.92 9.05
CA VAL A 69 18.00 21.08 9.38
C VAL A 69 18.09 21.27 10.90
N SER A 70 17.06 20.90 11.65
CA SER A 70 17.00 21.10 13.10
C SER A 70 18.02 20.25 13.86
N ILE A 71 18.35 19.07 13.34
CA ILE A 71 19.29 18.12 13.95
C ILE A 71 20.51 17.81 13.08
N GLY A 72 20.58 18.39 11.89
CA GLY A 72 21.71 18.21 10.98
C GLY A 72 21.90 16.80 10.45
N VAL A 73 20.82 16.01 10.33
CA VAL A 73 20.85 14.60 9.95
C VAL A 73 20.03 14.35 8.68
N LYS A 74 20.55 13.52 7.80
CA LYS A 74 19.83 13.00 6.64
C LYS A 74 18.85 11.91 7.09
N ARG A 75 17.59 12.05 6.70
CA ARG A 75 16.51 11.11 7.05
C ARG A 75 15.87 10.53 5.80
N HIS A 76 15.40 9.31 5.93
CA HIS A 76 14.56 8.63 4.96
C HIS A 76 13.08 8.85 5.31
N GLY A 77 12.25 9.07 4.30
CA GLY A 77 10.81 9.23 4.48
C GLY A 77 10.01 8.51 3.42
N VAL A 78 8.88 7.93 3.83
CA VAL A 78 7.87 7.38 2.94
C VAL A 78 6.72 8.36 2.84
N TYR A 79 6.39 8.80 1.63
CA TYR A 79 5.37 9.81 1.37
C TYR A 79 4.01 9.21 1.09
N ALA A 80 3.97 8.11 0.32
CA ALA A 80 2.73 7.47 -0.09
C ALA A 80 2.93 5.98 -0.31
N ILE A 81 1.85 5.24 -0.12
CA ILE A 81 1.76 3.81 -0.42
C ILE A 81 0.55 3.52 -1.29
N CYS A 82 0.67 2.53 -2.16
CA CYS A 82 -0.39 2.05 -3.02
C CYS A 82 -0.52 0.53 -2.85
N PRO A 83 -1.62 0.03 -2.28
CA PRO A 83 -1.88 -1.41 -2.25
C PRO A 83 -2.04 -1.95 -3.67
N VAL A 84 -1.46 -3.08 -3.94
CA VAL A 84 -1.49 -3.75 -5.24
C VAL A 84 -2.10 -5.14 -5.09
N MET A 85 -3.24 -5.36 -5.75
CA MET A 85 -3.80 -6.70 -5.88
C MET A 85 -3.02 -7.46 -6.94
N VAL A 86 -2.69 -8.71 -6.65
CA VAL A 86 -1.99 -9.59 -7.57
C VAL A 86 -2.91 -10.77 -7.87
N LYS A 87 -3.24 -10.95 -9.14
CA LYS A 87 -4.03 -12.07 -9.62
C LYS A 87 -3.19 -12.93 -10.56
N TYR A 88 -3.45 -14.20 -10.57
CA TYR A 88 -2.76 -15.17 -11.40
C TYR A 88 -3.71 -15.67 -12.48
N ASP A 89 -3.23 -15.75 -13.71
CA ASP A 89 -3.96 -16.32 -14.82
C ASP A 89 -3.83 -17.87 -14.88
N ASP A 90 -4.46 -18.49 -15.88
CA ASP A 90 -4.48 -19.95 -16.04
C ASP A 90 -3.08 -20.56 -16.29
N ILE A 91 -2.13 -19.77 -16.73
CA ILE A 91 -0.73 -20.17 -16.94
C ILE A 91 0.20 -19.74 -15.81
N ASN A 92 -0.39 -19.30 -14.69
CA ASN A 92 0.31 -18.88 -13.48
C ASN A 92 1.16 -17.61 -13.63
N GLU A 93 0.88 -16.79 -14.62
CA GLU A 93 1.46 -15.45 -14.73
C GLU A 93 0.72 -14.46 -13.83
N SER A 94 1.48 -13.61 -13.14
CA SER A 94 0.91 -12.61 -12.27
C SER A 94 0.52 -11.34 -13.01
N VAL A 95 -0.66 -10.83 -12.71
CA VAL A 95 -1.13 -9.53 -13.18
C VAL A 95 -1.35 -8.64 -11.96
N ARG A 96 -0.81 -7.44 -12.00
CA ARG A 96 -0.88 -6.46 -10.91
C ARG A 96 -1.97 -5.44 -11.16
N PHE A 97 -2.76 -5.19 -10.14
CA PHE A 97 -3.83 -4.20 -10.13
C PHE A 97 -3.57 -3.19 -9.00
N PRO A 98 -2.82 -2.10 -9.26
CA PRO A 98 -2.68 -1.02 -8.29
C PRO A 98 -4.03 -0.38 -8.00
N LEU A 99 -4.35 -0.19 -6.72
CA LEU A 99 -5.66 0.33 -6.33
C LEU A 99 -5.68 1.86 -6.31
N PHE A 100 -4.97 2.45 -5.39
CA PHE A 100 -4.90 3.90 -5.20
C PHE A 100 -3.74 4.28 -4.30
N TRP A 101 -3.31 5.51 -4.39
CA TRP A 101 -2.30 6.08 -3.49
C TRP A 101 -2.93 6.66 -2.24
N VAL A 102 -2.32 6.40 -1.10
CA VAL A 102 -2.64 7.02 0.18
C VAL A 102 -1.39 7.68 0.74
N LYS A 103 -1.51 8.93 1.15
CA LYS A 103 -0.38 9.65 1.78
C LYS A 103 -0.14 9.09 3.17
N CYS A 104 1.11 8.76 3.49
CA CYS A 104 1.47 8.17 4.78
C CYS A 104 1.08 9.06 5.96
N ARG A 105 1.19 10.37 5.85
CA ARG A 105 0.76 11.31 6.89
C ARG A 105 -0.72 11.20 7.26
N ASP A 106 -1.57 10.83 6.28
CA ASP A 106 -3.02 10.75 6.49
C ASP A 106 -3.42 9.45 7.20
N ILE A 107 -2.60 8.42 7.09
CA ILE A 107 -2.82 7.12 7.73
C ILE A 107 -1.89 6.86 8.92
N GLU A 108 -1.01 7.79 9.26
CA GLU A 108 -0.07 7.67 10.37
C GLU A 108 -0.72 7.24 11.70
N PRO A 109 -1.87 7.80 12.12
CA PRO A 109 -2.53 7.36 13.34
C PRO A 109 -2.94 5.88 13.33
N PHE A 110 -3.17 5.31 12.17
CA PHE A 110 -3.54 3.90 12.01
C PHE A 110 -2.30 3.00 11.95
N ILE A 111 -1.29 3.37 11.15
CA ILE A 111 -0.08 2.56 10.98
C ILE A 111 0.81 2.53 12.22
N ASN A 112 0.69 3.51 13.12
CA ASN A 112 1.40 3.51 14.41
C ASN A 112 0.94 2.39 15.34
N THR A 113 -0.28 1.89 15.17
CA THR A 113 -0.84 0.80 15.96
C THR A 113 -0.69 -0.56 15.30
N TRP A 114 -0.38 -0.60 14.00
CA TRP A 114 -0.18 -1.85 13.27
C TRP A 114 1.22 -2.38 13.51
N LEU A 115 1.28 -3.67 13.83
CA LEU A 115 2.53 -4.38 14.03
C LEU A 115 2.86 -5.20 12.79
N THR A 116 4.13 -5.20 12.43
CA THR A 116 4.67 -6.04 11.37
C THR A 116 5.87 -6.84 11.90
N GLU A 117 6.13 -7.97 11.29
CA GLU A 117 7.30 -8.77 11.63
C GLU A 117 8.59 -8.03 11.26
N ASN A 118 9.55 -8.05 12.17
CA ASN A 118 10.87 -7.52 11.91
C ASN A 118 11.60 -8.46 10.94
N PRO A 119 11.97 -8.04 9.73
CA PRO A 119 12.65 -8.91 8.76
C PRO A 119 14.02 -9.41 9.23
N CYS A 120 14.61 -8.75 10.22
CA CYS A 120 15.87 -9.16 10.84
C CYS A 120 15.70 -10.09 12.05
N ASN A 121 14.49 -10.17 12.59
CA ASN A 121 14.15 -11.00 13.76
C ASN A 121 12.66 -11.35 13.73
N GLU A 122 12.33 -12.53 13.23
CA GLU A 122 10.96 -13.01 13.06
C GLU A 122 10.15 -13.13 14.37
N ARG A 123 10.80 -13.00 15.50
CA ARG A 123 10.15 -13.05 16.83
C ARG A 123 9.80 -11.68 17.39
N GLU A 124 10.20 -10.63 16.70
CA GLU A 124 9.98 -9.28 17.13
C GLU A 124 8.97 -8.57 16.23
N PHE A 125 7.94 -7.99 16.81
CA PHE A 125 6.99 -7.14 16.09
C PHE A 125 7.32 -5.68 16.34
N VAL A 126 7.36 -4.90 15.27
CA VAL A 126 7.59 -3.46 15.31
C VAL A 126 6.41 -2.71 14.69
N PRO A 127 6.10 -1.50 15.15
CA PRO A 127 5.10 -0.68 14.47
C PRO A 127 5.45 -0.47 13.00
N LEU A 128 4.46 -0.56 12.14
CA LEU A 128 4.63 -0.39 10.70
C LEU A 128 5.26 0.96 10.34
N SER A 129 4.92 2.01 11.08
CA SER A 129 5.51 3.34 10.93
C SER A 129 7.02 3.35 11.13
N ILE A 130 7.51 2.62 12.13
CA ILE A 130 8.95 2.49 12.40
C ILE A 130 9.63 1.69 11.31
N TRP A 131 9.03 0.61 10.86
CA TRP A 131 9.55 -0.21 9.78
C TRP A 131 9.69 0.57 8.47
N LEU A 132 8.68 1.37 8.12
CA LEU A 132 8.70 2.24 6.94
C LEU A 132 9.75 3.33 7.06
N SER A 133 9.84 3.99 8.23
CA SER A 133 10.82 5.07 8.47
C SER A 133 12.27 4.57 8.44
N ALA A 134 12.49 3.33 8.82
CA ALA A 134 13.82 2.72 8.78
C ALA A 134 14.26 2.31 7.37
N GLY A 135 13.37 2.38 6.36
CA GLY A 135 13.66 1.97 4.99
C GLY A 135 13.97 0.47 4.84
N LYS A 136 13.48 -0.35 5.76
CA LYS A 136 13.76 -1.80 5.80
C LYS A 136 12.84 -2.64 4.92
N TYR A 137 11.95 -2.01 4.19
CA TYR A 137 11.14 -2.70 3.19
C TYR A 137 12.00 -3.18 2.02
N ARG A 138 11.62 -4.32 1.47
CA ARG A 138 12.30 -4.90 0.32
C ARG A 138 11.64 -4.46 -0.98
N GLU A 139 12.44 -4.04 -1.94
CA GLU A 139 12.02 -4.04 -3.32
C GLU A 139 11.93 -5.49 -3.79
N CYS A 140 10.72 -5.97 -4.04
CA CYS A 140 10.50 -7.28 -4.63
C CYS A 140 10.30 -7.13 -6.13
N SER A 141 11.10 -7.85 -6.92
CA SER A 141 10.82 -8.00 -8.33
C SER A 141 9.58 -8.89 -8.52
N PRO A 142 8.92 -8.85 -9.69
CA PRO A 142 7.85 -9.80 -10.01
C PRO A 142 8.25 -11.27 -9.84
N GLU A 143 9.52 -11.57 -10.07
CA GLU A 143 10.10 -12.92 -9.94
C GLU A 143 10.20 -13.36 -8.47
N ASP A 144 10.49 -12.43 -7.56
CA ASP A 144 10.52 -12.72 -6.12
C ASP A 144 9.15 -13.10 -5.57
N LEU A 145 8.07 -12.56 -6.16
CA LEU A 145 6.69 -12.89 -5.77
C LEU A 145 6.26 -14.28 -6.26
N GLN A 146 6.78 -14.73 -7.40
CA GLN A 146 6.52 -16.07 -7.93
C GLN A 146 7.20 -17.13 -7.06
N ASN A 147 8.44 -16.91 -6.65
CA ASN A 147 9.21 -17.86 -5.86
C ASN A 147 8.65 -18.08 -4.44
N LYS A 148 7.89 -17.14 -3.89
CA LYS A 148 7.24 -17.31 -2.58
C LYS A 148 6.05 -18.26 -2.58
N LYS A 149 5.45 -18.55 -3.74
CA LYS A 149 4.33 -19.50 -3.85
C LYS A 149 4.77 -20.94 -4.10
N GLU A 150 5.98 -21.17 -4.56
CA GLU A 150 6.54 -22.48 -4.82
C GLU A 150 7.30 -23.08 -3.62
N GLY A 151 7.44 -22.29 -2.55
CA GLY A 151 8.09 -22.69 -1.31
C GLY A 151 7.06 -23.10 -0.22
#